data_898db43befe7fabf4b857176d923ccea
#
_entry.id   898db43befe7fabf4b857176d923ccea
#
_cell.length_a   1.000
_cell.length_b   1.000
_cell.length_c   1.000
_cell.angle_alpha   90.00
_cell.angle_beta   90.00
_cell.angle_gamma   90.00
#
_symmetry.space_group_name_H-M   'P 1'
#
loop_
_entity.id
_entity.type
_entity.pdbx_description
1 polymer ?
#
loop_
_entity_poly.entity_id
_entity_poly.type
_entity_poly.pdbx_seq_one_letter_code
_entity_poly.pdbx_strand_id
1 'polypeptide(L)'
;MKLYGSLQNRLEENKMYCDEIKVGTYATIYSYSNRHAFEVVKVENQKHIYVRQLNAIRIDNNGMSDSQSYRYESNEDNLVLELELTKYGWKKVIRYNKELYNLLMKRQGYTLWDYDIQQKVLEGKEVKRSYKVNISFGIADEYYDWSF
;
A
#
# COMPACT_ATOMS: atom_id res chain seq x y z
N MET A 1 18.38 9.14 18.12
CA MET A 1 19.36 9.50 17.10
C MET A 1 18.65 10.01 15.86
N LYS A 2 19.18 11.08 15.31
CA LYS A 2 18.57 11.71 14.15
C LYS A 2 19.27 11.28 12.86
N LEU A 3 18.54 10.68 11.96
CA LEU A 3 19.01 10.32 10.62
C LEU A 3 18.51 11.35 9.64
N TYR A 4 19.28 11.70 8.62
CA TYR A 4 18.92 12.73 7.67
C TYR A 4 18.94 12.23 6.23
N GLY A 5 17.91 12.63 5.46
CA GLY A 5 17.86 12.44 4.02
C GLY A 5 17.66 11.02 3.52
N SER A 6 17.35 10.06 4.41
CA SER A 6 17.14 8.67 4.04
C SER A 6 15.66 8.28 4.16
N LEU A 7 15.28 7.21 3.50
CA LEU A 7 13.96 6.60 3.64
C LEU A 7 13.69 6.17 5.09
N GLN A 8 14.69 5.57 5.73
CA GLN A 8 14.60 5.15 7.12
C GLN A 8 14.29 6.32 8.05
N ASN A 9 14.93 7.46 7.84
CA ASN A 9 14.69 8.65 8.60
C ASN A 9 13.25 9.16 8.48
N ARG A 10 12.71 9.17 7.27
CA ARG A 10 11.31 9.56 7.02
C ARG A 10 10.33 8.63 7.73
N LEU A 11 10.57 7.34 7.69
CA LEU A 11 9.72 6.36 8.35
C LEU A 11 9.69 6.56 9.86
N GLU A 12 10.84 6.83 10.47
CA GLU A 12 10.94 7.07 11.91
C GLU A 12 10.30 8.39 12.33
N GLU A 13 10.51 9.46 11.57
CA GLU A 13 9.87 10.75 11.83
C GLU A 13 8.34 10.65 11.80
N ASN A 14 7.80 9.96 10.83
CA ASN A 14 6.36 9.77 10.72
C ASN A 14 5.78 8.93 11.87
N LYS A 15 6.52 7.94 12.34
CA LYS A 15 6.14 7.17 13.53
C LYS A 15 6.09 8.04 14.79
N MET A 16 6.97 9.01 14.90
CA MET A 16 6.99 9.93 16.05
C MET A 16 5.79 10.87 16.07
N TYR A 17 5.26 11.24 14.91
CA TYR A 17 4.16 12.20 14.81
C TYR A 17 2.78 11.56 14.70
N CYS A 18 2.71 10.26 14.46
CA CYS A 18 1.46 9.54 14.29
C CYS A 18 1.25 8.58 15.47
N ASP A 19 0.74 9.11 16.60
CA ASP A 19 0.52 8.32 17.82
C ASP A 19 -0.59 7.29 17.65
N GLU A 20 -1.60 7.60 16.85
CA GLU A 20 -2.76 6.75 16.66
C GLU A 20 -3.19 6.79 15.20
N ILE A 21 -3.39 5.59 14.63
CA ILE A 21 -3.89 5.45 13.27
C ILE A 21 -5.41 5.52 13.30
N LYS A 22 -5.99 6.44 12.53
CA LYS A 22 -7.44 6.66 12.42
C LYS A 22 -7.88 6.60 10.98
N VAL A 23 -9.17 6.37 10.75
CA VAL A 23 -9.77 6.52 9.41
C VAL A 23 -9.54 7.95 8.92
N GLY A 24 -9.04 8.10 7.70
CA GLY A 24 -8.67 9.38 7.12
C GLY A 24 -7.20 9.75 7.29
N THR A 25 -6.43 9.01 8.09
CA THR A 25 -4.99 9.20 8.20
C THR A 25 -4.34 8.93 6.86
N TYR A 26 -3.48 9.83 6.40
CA TYR A 26 -2.70 9.61 5.20
C TYR A 26 -1.53 8.67 5.46
N ALA A 27 -1.13 7.94 4.42
CA ALA A 27 0.00 7.03 4.48
C ALA A 27 0.75 7.06 3.14
N THR A 28 2.03 6.70 3.19
CA THR A 28 2.85 6.57 1.98
C THR A 28 3.49 5.19 1.99
N ILE A 29 3.34 4.46 0.89
CA ILE A 29 3.99 3.17 0.68
C ILE A 29 5.15 3.37 -0.27
N TYR A 30 6.31 2.87 0.12
CA TYR A 30 7.56 3.00 -0.61
C TYR A 30 7.86 1.70 -1.35
N SER A 31 8.16 1.81 -2.65
CA SER A 31 8.50 0.67 -3.49
C SER A 31 9.72 1.05 -4.34
N TYR A 32 10.88 0.47 -4.05
CA TYR A 32 12.14 0.86 -4.68
C TYR A 32 12.36 2.37 -4.54
N SER A 33 12.41 3.10 -5.65
CA SER A 33 12.55 4.57 -5.65
C SER A 33 11.24 5.31 -5.88
N ASN A 34 10.12 4.60 -5.98
CA ASN A 34 8.78 5.18 -6.12
C ASN A 34 8.08 5.29 -4.76
N ARG A 35 7.16 6.25 -4.65
CA ARG A 35 6.30 6.42 -3.49
C ARG A 35 4.86 6.57 -3.95
N HIS A 36 3.93 5.94 -3.24
CA HIS A 36 2.51 6.01 -3.55
C HIS A 36 1.71 6.41 -2.34
N ALA A 37 0.81 7.38 -2.52
CA ALA A 37 -0.03 7.92 -1.47
C ALA A 37 -1.26 7.05 -1.24
N PHE A 38 -1.57 6.82 0.04
CA PHE A 38 -2.71 6.05 0.51
C PHE A 38 -3.44 6.79 1.61
N GLU A 39 -4.66 6.37 1.90
CA GLU A 39 -5.42 6.81 3.08
C GLU A 39 -5.94 5.59 3.84
N VAL A 40 -6.03 5.71 5.16
CA VAL A 40 -6.62 4.67 6.00
C VAL A 40 -8.13 4.74 5.88
N VAL A 41 -8.76 3.65 5.47
CA VAL A 41 -10.21 3.59 5.27
C VAL A 41 -10.94 2.76 6.32
N LYS A 42 -10.22 1.89 7.04
CA LYS A 42 -10.78 1.09 8.12
C LYS A 42 -9.69 0.76 9.14
N VAL A 43 -10.02 0.84 10.42
CA VAL A 43 -9.14 0.45 11.53
C VAL A 43 -9.86 -0.57 12.38
N GLU A 44 -9.44 -1.83 12.33
CA GLU A 44 -9.97 -2.85 13.24
C GLU A 44 -9.33 -2.74 14.62
N ASN A 45 -8.01 -2.50 14.63
CA ASN A 45 -7.23 -2.14 15.80
C ASN A 45 -5.92 -1.51 15.32
N GLN A 46 -5.06 -1.06 16.23
CA GLN A 46 -3.82 -0.37 15.85
C GLN A 46 -2.78 -1.27 15.15
N LYS A 47 -3.05 -2.57 15.07
CA LYS A 47 -2.18 -3.55 14.40
C LYS A 47 -2.81 -4.17 13.15
N HIS A 48 -4.05 -3.79 12.83
CA HIS A 48 -4.77 -4.34 11.67
C HIS A 48 -5.65 -3.26 11.05
N ILE A 49 -5.25 -2.77 9.90
CA ILE A 49 -5.88 -1.65 9.22
C ILE A 49 -6.05 -1.96 7.72
N TYR A 50 -6.87 -1.15 7.08
CA TYR A 50 -7.07 -1.18 5.64
C TYR A 50 -6.76 0.19 5.07
N VAL A 51 -5.96 0.23 4.00
CA VAL A 51 -5.60 1.47 3.31
C VAL A 51 -6.03 1.40 1.85
N ARG A 52 -6.42 2.54 1.30
CA ARG A 52 -6.82 2.65 -0.10
C ARG A 52 -5.94 3.68 -0.79
N GLN A 53 -5.51 3.34 -2.01
CA GLN A 53 -4.68 4.24 -2.80
C GLN A 53 -5.46 5.51 -3.14
N LEU A 54 -4.80 6.66 -2.98
CA LEU A 54 -5.32 7.95 -3.40
C LEU A 54 -5.07 8.17 -4.89
N ASN A 55 -5.93 8.94 -5.53
CA ASN A 55 -5.62 9.49 -6.84
C ASN A 55 -4.63 10.63 -6.66
N ALA A 56 -3.46 10.49 -7.26
CA ALA A 56 -2.43 11.52 -7.23
C ALA A 56 -2.44 12.26 -8.58
N ILE A 57 -2.86 13.51 -8.56
CA ILE A 57 -2.99 14.33 -9.75
C ILE A 57 -1.82 15.29 -9.80
N ARG A 58 -1.00 15.18 -10.83
CA ARG A 58 0.18 16.00 -10.96
C ARG A 58 -0.21 17.45 -11.23
N ILE A 59 0.36 18.38 -10.48
CA ILE A 59 0.04 19.82 -10.56
C ILE A 59 1.22 20.67 -11.00
N ASP A 60 2.39 20.10 -11.24
CA ASP A 60 3.56 20.79 -11.78
C ASP A 60 3.68 20.58 -13.30
N ASN A 61 4.57 21.32 -13.94
CA ASN A 61 4.85 21.22 -15.36
C ASN A 61 6.28 20.75 -15.65
N ASN A 62 6.89 20.03 -14.71
CA ASN A 62 8.31 19.66 -14.78
C ASN A 62 8.58 18.39 -15.61
N GLY A 63 7.56 17.78 -16.19
CA GLY A 63 7.72 16.63 -17.07
C GLY A 63 8.31 15.42 -16.32
N MET A 64 9.34 14.81 -16.90
CA MET A 64 10.01 13.62 -16.35
C MET A 64 11.10 13.98 -15.32
N SER A 65 10.92 15.07 -14.61
CA SER A 65 11.85 15.55 -13.59
C SER A 65 11.58 14.91 -12.23
N ASP A 66 12.58 14.93 -11.35
CA ASP A 66 12.46 14.54 -9.94
C ASP A 66 11.65 15.56 -9.13
N SER A 67 11.50 16.79 -9.63
CA SER A 67 10.70 17.83 -8.99
C SER A 67 9.24 17.64 -9.35
N GLN A 68 8.49 16.98 -8.45
CA GLN A 68 7.10 16.61 -8.68
C GLN A 68 6.21 17.11 -7.54
N SER A 69 5.03 17.60 -7.91
CA SER A 69 4.01 18.02 -6.95
C SER A 69 2.66 17.42 -7.34
N TYR A 70 1.92 16.96 -6.35
CA TYR A 70 0.66 16.26 -6.55
C TYR A 70 -0.45 16.82 -5.67
N ARG A 71 -1.67 16.80 -6.21
CA ARG A 71 -2.90 16.94 -5.45
C ARG A 71 -3.49 15.54 -5.25
N TYR A 72 -4.03 15.28 -4.06
CA TYR A 72 -4.56 13.97 -3.72
C TYR A 72 -6.08 14.01 -3.58
N GLU A 73 -6.75 13.02 -4.16
CA GLU A 73 -8.20 12.87 -4.07
C GLU A 73 -8.54 11.43 -3.70
N SER A 74 -9.56 11.26 -2.86
CA SER A 74 -10.09 9.95 -2.54
C SER A 74 -10.87 9.38 -3.71
N ASN A 75 -10.72 8.08 -3.98
CA ASN A 75 -11.48 7.37 -4.99
C ASN A 75 -11.87 5.99 -4.47
N GLU A 76 -13.17 5.76 -4.30
CA GLU A 76 -13.71 4.52 -3.75
C GLU A 76 -13.43 3.30 -4.64
N ASP A 77 -13.15 3.50 -5.92
CA ASP A 77 -12.84 2.41 -6.86
C ASP A 77 -11.37 1.98 -6.81
N ASN A 78 -10.53 2.69 -6.07
CA ASN A 78 -9.12 2.37 -5.99
C ASN A 78 -8.85 1.17 -5.08
N LEU A 79 -7.67 0.58 -5.28
CA LEU A 79 -7.22 -0.60 -4.57
C LEU A 79 -7.17 -0.40 -3.06
N VAL A 80 -7.77 -1.34 -2.33
CA VAL A 80 -7.70 -1.42 -0.87
C VAL A 80 -6.74 -2.53 -0.49
N LEU A 81 -5.79 -2.22 0.39
CA LEU A 81 -4.84 -3.17 0.93
C LEU A 81 -5.13 -3.43 2.40
N GLU A 82 -5.12 -4.70 2.78
CA GLU A 82 -5.16 -5.12 4.17
C GLU A 82 -3.74 -5.13 4.73
N LEU A 83 -3.50 -4.45 5.85
CA LEU A 83 -2.20 -4.35 6.49
C LEU A 83 -2.26 -4.87 7.92
N GLU A 84 -1.23 -5.61 8.30
CA GLU A 84 -1.08 -6.18 9.63
C GLU A 84 0.29 -5.80 10.20
N LEU A 85 0.32 -5.30 11.43
CA LEU A 85 1.57 -4.99 12.12
C LEU A 85 2.07 -6.24 12.84
N THR A 86 3.27 -6.68 12.48
CA THR A 86 3.97 -7.80 13.10
C THR A 86 5.19 -7.30 13.87
N LYS A 87 5.85 -8.18 14.60
CA LYS A 87 7.11 -7.84 15.27
C LYS A 87 8.22 -7.41 14.32
N TYR A 88 8.09 -7.72 13.03
CA TYR A 88 9.02 -7.32 11.98
C TYR A 88 8.56 -6.11 11.16
N GLY A 89 7.48 -5.44 11.59
CA GLY A 89 6.90 -4.29 10.92
C GLY A 89 5.60 -4.62 10.21
N TRP A 90 5.15 -3.68 9.38
CA TRP A 90 3.91 -3.81 8.64
C TRP A 90 4.04 -4.78 7.47
N LYS A 91 3.01 -5.59 7.28
CA LYS A 91 2.90 -6.52 6.16
C LYS A 91 1.58 -6.36 5.44
N LYS A 92 1.63 -6.44 4.12
CA LYS A 92 0.45 -6.54 3.27
C LYS A 92 -0.07 -7.96 3.29
N VAL A 93 -1.35 -8.13 3.59
CA VAL A 93 -2.01 -9.44 3.63
C VAL A 93 -2.78 -9.65 2.33
N ILE A 94 -2.55 -10.77 1.68
CA ILE A 94 -3.32 -11.19 0.51
C ILE A 94 -4.04 -12.49 0.85
N ARG A 95 -5.35 -12.48 0.63
CA ARG A 95 -6.21 -13.64 0.85
C ARG A 95 -6.63 -14.21 -0.49
N TYR A 96 -5.97 -15.31 -0.86
CA TYR A 96 -6.30 -16.02 -2.09
C TYR A 96 -7.48 -16.94 -1.81
N ASN A 97 -8.61 -16.63 -2.42
CA ASN A 97 -9.84 -17.40 -2.26
C ASN A 97 -10.59 -17.53 -3.60
N LYS A 98 -11.67 -18.30 -3.60
CA LYS A 98 -12.44 -18.55 -4.81
C LYS A 98 -13.08 -17.28 -5.38
N GLU A 99 -13.50 -16.37 -4.52
CA GLU A 99 -14.09 -15.09 -4.91
C GLU A 99 -13.07 -14.24 -5.69
N LEU A 100 -11.85 -14.10 -5.16
CA LEU A 100 -10.79 -13.38 -5.84
C LEU A 100 -10.38 -14.08 -7.15
N TYR A 101 -10.31 -15.41 -7.14
CA TYR A 101 -10.02 -16.21 -8.32
C TYR A 101 -11.03 -15.94 -9.43
N ASN A 102 -12.32 -16.00 -9.12
CA ASN A 102 -13.39 -15.75 -10.08
C ASN A 102 -13.35 -14.32 -10.62
N LEU A 103 -13.07 -13.34 -9.76
CA LEU A 103 -12.94 -11.95 -10.16
C LEU A 103 -11.82 -11.74 -11.17
N LEU A 104 -10.65 -12.31 -10.91
CA LEU A 104 -9.48 -12.20 -11.80
C LEU A 104 -9.71 -12.94 -13.11
N MET A 105 -10.30 -14.11 -13.07
CA MET A 105 -10.65 -14.87 -14.29
C MET A 105 -11.63 -14.09 -15.16
N LYS A 106 -12.59 -13.40 -14.55
CA LYS A 106 -13.55 -12.56 -15.26
C LYS A 106 -12.89 -11.33 -15.90
N ARG A 107 -11.93 -10.70 -15.20
CA ARG A 107 -11.28 -9.47 -15.67
C ARG A 107 -10.23 -9.72 -16.74
N GLN A 108 -9.38 -10.72 -16.55
CA GLN A 108 -8.21 -10.95 -17.40
C GLN A 108 -8.10 -12.36 -17.97
N GLY A 109 -8.98 -13.27 -17.56
CA GLY A 109 -9.02 -14.63 -18.08
C GLY A 109 -7.96 -15.58 -17.54
N TYR A 110 -7.11 -15.14 -16.60
CA TYR A 110 -6.06 -15.97 -16.00
C TYR A 110 -5.62 -15.42 -14.65
N THR A 111 -4.89 -16.24 -13.89
CA THR A 111 -4.21 -15.80 -12.66
C THR A 111 -2.72 -16.13 -12.77
N LEU A 112 -1.90 -15.29 -12.14
CA LEU A 112 -0.45 -15.51 -12.04
C LEU A 112 -0.08 -16.18 -10.72
N TRP A 113 -1.01 -16.86 -10.09
CA TRP A 113 -0.80 -17.50 -8.79
C TRP A 113 0.06 -18.75 -8.93
N ASP A 114 0.82 -19.05 -7.88
CA ASP A 114 1.55 -20.29 -7.77
C ASP A 114 0.60 -21.48 -7.89
N TYR A 115 1.09 -22.57 -8.45
CA TYR A 115 0.29 -23.77 -8.64
C TYR A 115 -0.35 -24.27 -7.34
N ASP A 116 0.40 -24.30 -6.26
CA ASP A 116 -0.10 -24.77 -4.95
C ASP A 116 -1.24 -23.90 -4.42
N ILE A 117 -1.11 -22.57 -4.55
CA ILE A 117 -2.16 -21.63 -4.14
C ILE A 117 -3.41 -21.85 -4.99
N GLN A 118 -3.24 -21.96 -6.29
CA GLN A 118 -4.35 -22.16 -7.23
C GLN A 118 -5.10 -23.45 -6.94
N GLN A 119 -4.39 -24.56 -6.70
CA GLN A 119 -5.01 -25.85 -6.37
C GLN A 119 -5.83 -25.78 -5.09
N LYS A 120 -5.30 -25.18 -4.03
CA LYS A 120 -6.00 -25.02 -2.76
C LYS A 120 -7.27 -24.19 -2.91
N VAL A 121 -7.19 -23.10 -3.67
CA VAL A 121 -8.34 -22.23 -3.93
C VAL A 121 -9.42 -22.95 -4.73
N LEU A 122 -9.04 -23.73 -5.73
CA LEU A 122 -9.99 -24.55 -6.50
C LEU A 122 -10.67 -25.62 -5.67
N GLU A 123 -10.03 -26.09 -4.60
CA GLU A 123 -10.61 -27.01 -3.62
C GLU A 123 -11.54 -26.31 -2.61
N GLY A 124 -11.71 -24.98 -2.71
CA GLY A 124 -12.55 -24.19 -1.81
C GLY A 124 -11.84 -23.69 -0.56
N LYS A 125 -10.53 -23.78 -0.50
CA LYS A 125 -9.75 -23.29 0.64
C LYS A 125 -9.28 -21.87 0.42
N GLU A 126 -9.10 -21.12 1.52
CA GLU A 126 -8.47 -19.80 1.50
C GLU A 126 -6.98 -19.93 1.86
N VAL A 127 -6.14 -19.24 1.10
CA VAL A 127 -4.69 -19.19 1.37
C VAL A 127 -4.33 -17.75 1.72
N LYS A 128 -3.86 -17.54 2.95
CA LYS A 128 -3.38 -16.23 3.42
C LYS A 128 -1.87 -16.14 3.25
N ARG A 129 -1.39 -15.07 2.61
CA ARG A 129 0.04 -14.77 2.48
C ARG A 129 0.29 -13.34 2.94
N SER A 130 1.46 -13.09 3.52
CA SER A 130 1.87 -11.78 4.00
C SER A 130 3.19 -11.39 3.37
N TYR A 131 3.30 -10.14 2.96
CA TYR A 131 4.49 -9.59 2.31
C TYR A 131 4.89 -8.30 3.00
N LYS A 132 6.19 -8.12 3.23
CA LYS A 132 6.71 -6.90 3.84
C LYS A 132 6.33 -5.68 3.03
N VAL A 133 5.89 -4.63 3.71
CA VAL A 133 5.59 -3.34 3.10
C VAL A 133 6.30 -2.24 3.89
N ASN A 134 6.89 -1.29 3.16
CA ASN A 134 7.50 -0.11 3.75
C ASN A 134 6.48 1.01 3.72
N ILE A 135 5.97 1.40 4.87
CA ILE A 135 4.90 2.38 5.00
C ILE A 135 5.20 3.39 6.10
N SER A 136 4.84 4.64 5.85
CA SER A 136 4.82 5.68 6.87
C SER A 136 3.43 6.29 6.95
N PHE A 137 3.03 6.73 8.14
CA PHE A 137 1.72 7.32 8.40
C PHE A 137 1.84 8.82 8.71
N GLY A 138 0.77 9.55 8.42
CA GLY A 138 0.68 10.99 8.66
C GLY A 138 0.98 11.85 7.45
N ILE A 139 1.47 11.29 6.37
CA ILE A 139 1.80 12.03 5.15
C ILE A 139 1.41 11.24 3.91
N ALA A 140 0.86 11.95 2.93
CA ALA A 140 0.65 11.44 1.57
C ALA A 140 1.74 12.03 0.67
N ASP A 141 2.54 11.16 0.05
CA ASP A 141 3.68 11.58 -0.76
C ASP A 141 3.78 10.67 -1.98
N GLU A 142 3.43 11.20 -3.14
CA GLU A 142 3.53 10.48 -4.41
C GLU A 142 4.81 10.88 -5.13
N TYR A 143 5.52 9.91 -5.70
CA TYR A 143 6.73 10.16 -6.47
C TYR A 143 6.95 9.02 -7.45
N TYR A 144 7.24 9.36 -8.70
CA TYR A 144 7.63 8.42 -9.74
C TYR A 144 9.06 8.68 -10.18
N ASP A 145 9.90 7.65 -10.10
CA ASP A 145 11.31 7.75 -10.50
C ASP A 145 11.45 7.50 -12.00
N TRP A 146 11.64 8.59 -12.73
CA TRP A 146 11.79 8.57 -14.19
C TRP A 146 13.16 8.08 -14.66
N SER A 147 14.12 7.89 -13.74
CA SER A 147 15.45 7.37 -14.08
C SER A 147 15.49 5.86 -14.26
N PHE A 148 14.41 5.17 -13.96
CA PHE A 148 14.27 3.74 -14.15
C PHE A 148 13.83 3.38 -15.55
#